data_9b1387be09209bfe3c63d5126f15e836
#
_entry.id   9b1387be09209bfe3c63d5126f15e836
#
_cell.length_a   1.000
_cell.length_b   1.000
_cell.length_c   1.000
_cell.angle_alpha   90.00
_cell.angle_beta   90.00
_cell.angle_gamma   90.00
#
_symmetry.space_group_name_H-M   'P 1'
#
loop_
_entity.id
_entity.type
_entity.pdbx_description
1 polymer ?
#
loop_
_entity_poly.entity_id
_entity_poly.type
_entity_poly.pdbx_seq_one_letter_code
_entity_poly.pdbx_strand_id
1 'polypeptide(L)'
;MYKRQALSRTNLTVELHALVDRVLFDDQQRASGIRVSQKGVVRTFKARKEVILCAGAVDTPKILQLSGVADQQLLAEHGIPLVKHLPAVGENLQDHLCASYYYKANIPTLNDELSSLFGQLKLGLKYLFTRKGALAMSVNQAGGFFRGNDQQADPNLQLYFNPLSYQIPKNNKASLKPEPYSGFLLCFNPCRPTSRGTVSYTHLRA
;
A
#
# COMPACT_ATOMS: atom_id res chain seq x y z
N MET A 1 -8.46 9.13 -9.18
CA MET A 1 -9.32 10.18 -9.75
C MET A 1 -8.97 11.58 -9.25
N TYR A 2 -8.79 11.79 -7.95
CA TYR A 2 -8.48 13.12 -7.36
C TYR A 2 -7.15 13.75 -7.81
N LYS A 3 -6.12 12.97 -8.12
CA LYS A 3 -4.83 13.49 -8.61
C LYS A 3 -4.97 14.33 -9.89
N ARG A 4 -5.83 13.93 -10.82
CA ARG A 4 -6.02 14.64 -12.10
C ARG A 4 -6.61 16.04 -11.91
N GLN A 5 -7.50 16.23 -10.94
CA GLN A 5 -8.11 17.54 -10.67
C GLN A 5 -7.10 18.56 -10.13
N ALA A 6 -6.07 18.10 -9.42
CA ALA A 6 -5.04 18.99 -8.87
C ALA A 6 -3.95 19.34 -9.89
N LEU A 7 -3.73 18.51 -10.92
CA LEU A 7 -2.63 18.71 -11.90
C LEU A 7 -2.77 19.99 -12.73
N SER A 8 -3.97 20.53 -12.86
CA SER A 8 -4.22 21.78 -13.58
C SER A 8 -3.87 23.05 -12.78
N ARG A 9 -3.51 22.91 -11.50
CA ARG A 9 -3.16 24.04 -10.65
C ARG A 9 -1.78 24.57 -11.01
N THR A 10 -1.66 25.86 -11.27
CA THR A 10 -0.40 26.53 -11.65
C THR A 10 0.65 26.55 -10.52
N ASN A 11 0.21 26.41 -9.28
CA ASN A 11 1.07 26.38 -8.10
C ASN A 11 1.44 24.95 -7.65
N LEU A 12 1.13 23.92 -8.44
CA LEU A 12 1.49 22.53 -8.17
C LEU A 12 2.56 22.05 -9.12
N THR A 13 3.68 21.59 -8.58
CA THR A 13 4.70 20.84 -9.32
C THR A 13 4.71 19.39 -8.85
N VAL A 14 4.69 18.45 -9.78
CA VAL A 14 4.73 17.01 -9.49
C VAL A 14 6.03 16.43 -10.03
N GLU A 15 6.88 15.95 -9.12
CA GLU A 15 8.12 15.25 -9.45
C GLU A 15 7.88 13.75 -9.35
N LEU A 16 8.11 13.03 -10.46
CA LEU A 16 7.97 11.58 -10.53
C LEU A 16 9.33 10.89 -10.50
N HIS A 17 9.35 9.61 -10.13
CA HIS A 17 10.56 8.79 -10.01
C HIS A 17 11.62 9.45 -9.10
N ALA A 18 11.15 10.17 -8.08
CA ALA A 18 11.95 10.85 -7.07
C ALA A 18 11.81 10.09 -5.74
N LEU A 19 12.84 9.36 -5.36
CA LEU A 19 12.91 8.64 -4.08
C LEU A 19 13.35 9.62 -3.00
N VAL A 20 12.46 9.94 -2.08
CA VAL A 20 12.79 10.76 -0.89
C VAL A 20 13.57 9.89 0.09
N ASP A 21 14.77 10.29 0.44
CA ASP A 21 15.59 9.56 1.41
C ASP A 21 15.58 10.20 2.80
N ARG A 22 15.48 11.54 2.89
CA ARG A 22 15.39 12.24 4.19
C ARG A 22 14.78 13.62 4.10
N VAL A 23 14.28 14.08 5.25
CA VAL A 23 13.98 15.48 5.53
C VAL A 23 15.28 16.20 5.94
N LEU A 24 15.43 17.42 5.52
CA LEU A 24 16.53 18.31 5.91
C LEU A 24 16.06 19.28 7.00
N PHE A 25 16.90 19.50 7.98
CA PHE A 25 16.64 20.42 9.09
C PHE A 25 17.65 21.57 9.07
N ASP A 26 17.24 22.74 9.54
CA ASP A 26 18.12 23.87 9.79
C ASP A 26 18.75 23.76 11.21
N ASP A 27 19.64 24.71 11.52
CA ASP A 27 20.32 24.76 12.82
C ASP A 27 19.38 24.93 14.02
N GLN A 28 18.13 25.32 13.78
CA GLN A 28 17.07 25.43 14.78
C GLN A 28 16.16 24.20 14.81
N GLN A 29 16.58 23.11 14.15
CA GLN A 29 15.82 21.84 14.03
C GLN A 29 14.45 22.02 13.33
N ARG A 30 14.27 23.02 12.48
CA ARG A 30 13.07 23.19 11.65
C ARG A 30 13.26 22.50 10.29
N ALA A 31 12.20 21.84 9.81
CA ALA A 31 12.24 21.23 8.49
C ALA A 31 12.45 22.29 7.39
N SER A 32 13.57 22.23 6.70
CA SER A 32 14.00 23.17 5.68
C SER A 32 13.87 22.65 4.24
N GLY A 33 13.60 21.35 4.07
CA GLY A 33 13.46 20.73 2.75
C GLY A 33 13.53 19.22 2.79
N ILE A 34 13.74 18.63 1.62
CA ILE A 34 13.92 17.19 1.43
C ILE A 34 15.11 16.90 0.52
N ARG A 35 15.77 15.77 0.74
CA ARG A 35 16.74 15.19 -0.17
C ARG A 35 16.10 14.05 -0.93
N VAL A 36 16.29 13.99 -2.23
CA VAL A 36 15.75 12.95 -3.10
C VAL A 36 16.83 12.37 -4.01
N SER A 37 16.68 11.10 -4.35
CA SER A 37 17.42 10.45 -5.44
C SER A 37 16.49 10.32 -6.65
N GLN A 38 16.90 10.85 -7.79
CA GLN A 38 16.15 10.78 -9.04
C GLN A 38 17.08 10.38 -10.18
N LYS A 39 16.86 9.20 -10.75
CA LYS A 39 17.71 8.64 -11.83
C LYS A 39 19.20 8.60 -11.46
N GLY A 40 19.53 8.26 -10.22
CA GLY A 40 20.89 8.21 -9.71
C GLY A 40 21.52 9.56 -9.34
N VAL A 41 20.80 10.66 -9.52
CA VAL A 41 21.25 12.02 -9.15
C VAL A 41 20.58 12.45 -7.85
N VAL A 42 21.39 12.91 -6.89
CA VAL A 42 20.89 13.46 -5.62
C VAL A 42 20.49 14.93 -5.84
N ARG A 43 19.26 15.27 -5.45
CA ARG A 43 18.69 16.62 -5.54
C ARG A 43 18.12 17.04 -4.20
N THR A 44 18.09 18.35 -3.95
CA THR A 44 17.48 18.96 -2.76
C THR A 44 16.35 19.89 -3.17
N PHE A 45 15.20 19.74 -2.52
CA PHE A 45 14.08 20.67 -2.63
C PHE A 45 13.92 21.41 -1.31
N LYS A 46 13.98 22.75 -1.35
CA LYS A 46 13.79 23.59 -0.18
C LYS A 46 12.31 23.83 0.09
N ALA A 47 11.92 23.80 1.36
CA ALA A 47 10.58 24.13 1.81
C ALA A 47 10.59 25.54 2.45
N ARG A 48 9.63 26.38 2.09
CA ARG A 48 9.47 27.73 2.66
C ARG A 48 8.61 27.76 3.92
N LYS A 49 7.69 26.81 4.05
CA LYS A 49 6.74 26.72 5.18
C LYS A 49 6.86 25.42 5.93
N GLU A 50 6.65 24.30 5.25
CA GLU A 50 6.60 23.00 5.89
C GLU A 50 6.95 21.87 4.91
N VAL A 51 7.25 20.69 5.44
CA VAL A 51 7.39 19.42 4.72
C VAL A 51 6.29 18.48 5.23
N ILE A 52 5.48 17.96 4.32
CA ILE A 52 4.39 17.03 4.64
C ILE A 52 4.77 15.63 4.16
N LEU A 53 4.87 14.67 5.08
CA LEU A 53 5.17 13.27 4.78
C LEU A 53 3.89 12.45 4.67
N CYS A 54 3.62 11.91 3.47
CA CYS A 54 2.48 11.05 3.18
C CYS A 54 2.93 9.74 2.50
N ALA A 55 4.06 9.16 2.96
CA ALA A 55 4.69 8.01 2.33
C ALA A 55 4.15 6.65 2.83
N GLY A 56 3.12 6.65 3.67
CA GLY A 56 2.49 5.44 4.21
C GLY A 56 3.14 4.93 5.50
N ALA A 57 2.61 3.80 5.99
CA ALA A 57 2.94 3.27 7.32
C ALA A 57 4.39 2.76 7.45
N VAL A 58 5.03 2.39 6.34
CA VAL A 58 6.41 1.91 6.32
C VAL A 58 7.40 3.01 5.96
N ASP A 59 7.17 3.72 4.85
CA ASP A 59 8.17 4.67 4.37
C ASP A 59 8.16 6.00 5.16
N THR A 60 7.04 6.42 5.75
CA THR A 60 7.03 7.63 6.59
C THR A 60 7.95 7.51 7.82
N PRO A 61 7.82 6.47 8.68
CA PRO A 61 8.76 6.29 9.78
C PRO A 61 10.20 6.03 9.30
N LYS A 62 10.39 5.30 8.20
CA LYS A 62 11.71 5.11 7.58
C LYS A 62 12.38 6.45 7.24
N ILE A 63 11.66 7.35 6.56
CA ILE A 63 12.18 8.68 6.21
C ILE A 63 12.53 9.47 7.47
N LEU A 64 11.69 9.44 8.52
CA LEU A 64 11.97 10.09 9.78
C LEU A 64 13.23 9.56 10.45
N GLN A 65 13.37 8.23 10.54
CA GLN A 65 14.56 7.57 11.09
C GLN A 65 15.83 7.97 10.32
N LEU A 66 15.79 7.91 8.98
CA LEU A 66 16.90 8.35 8.13
C LEU A 66 17.22 9.85 8.26
N SER A 67 16.26 10.62 8.75
CA SER A 67 16.41 12.07 9.00
C SER A 67 16.91 12.42 10.40
N GLY A 68 17.22 11.41 11.25
CA GLY A 68 17.66 11.61 12.62
C GLY A 68 16.54 11.85 13.62
N VAL A 69 15.30 11.48 13.27
CA VAL A 69 14.11 11.62 14.14
C VAL A 69 13.59 10.25 14.50
N ALA A 70 14.06 9.68 15.59
CA ALA A 70 13.70 8.34 16.08
C ALA A 70 14.25 8.10 17.49
N ASP A 71 14.26 6.83 17.93
CA ASP A 71 14.99 6.39 19.11
C ASP A 71 16.49 6.66 18.97
N GLN A 72 17.09 7.26 19.99
CA GLN A 72 18.50 7.65 19.99
C GLN A 72 19.44 6.47 19.85
N GLN A 73 19.13 5.32 20.48
CA GLN A 73 19.97 4.14 20.41
C GLN A 73 19.95 3.56 19.00
N LEU A 74 18.77 3.43 18.41
CA LEU A 74 18.60 2.99 17.02
C LEU A 74 19.41 3.84 16.04
N LEU A 75 19.35 5.17 16.19
CA LEU A 75 20.10 6.09 15.34
C LEU A 75 21.62 5.92 15.50
N ALA A 76 22.09 5.78 16.75
CA ALA A 76 23.51 5.58 17.06
C ALA A 76 24.06 4.28 16.47
N GLU A 77 23.31 3.17 16.55
CA GLU A 77 23.69 1.86 15.97
C GLU A 77 23.89 1.94 14.46
N HIS A 78 23.28 2.93 13.79
CA HIS A 78 23.37 3.11 12.34
C HIS A 78 24.19 4.33 11.92
N GLY A 79 24.86 5.00 12.86
CA GLY A 79 25.66 6.19 12.58
C GLY A 79 24.84 7.36 12.02
N ILE A 80 23.55 7.44 12.36
CA ILE A 80 22.67 8.53 11.92
C ILE A 80 22.70 9.62 13.00
N PRO A 81 23.08 10.86 12.66
CA PRO A 81 23.07 11.97 13.61
C PRO A 81 21.69 12.22 14.20
N LEU A 82 21.61 12.35 15.50
CA LEU A 82 20.36 12.65 16.22
C LEU A 82 19.94 14.10 15.97
N VAL A 83 18.74 14.29 15.44
CA VAL A 83 18.02 15.56 15.36
C VAL A 83 17.03 15.67 16.50
N LYS A 84 16.20 14.66 16.67
CA LYS A 84 15.18 14.62 17.72
C LYS A 84 14.96 13.20 18.23
N HIS A 85 15.08 12.99 19.53
CA HIS A 85 14.70 11.73 20.16
C HIS A 85 13.19 11.60 20.23
N LEU A 86 12.65 10.66 19.43
CA LEU A 86 11.24 10.27 19.38
C LEU A 86 11.14 8.73 19.28
N PRO A 87 11.18 8.00 20.40
CA PRO A 87 11.28 6.54 20.41
C PRO A 87 10.04 5.85 19.83
N ALA A 88 8.90 6.53 19.75
CA ALA A 88 7.68 5.98 19.16
C ALA A 88 7.67 5.95 17.62
N VAL A 89 8.67 6.56 16.96
CA VAL A 89 8.77 6.53 15.49
C VAL A 89 9.12 5.13 15.01
N GLY A 90 8.21 4.55 14.24
CA GLY A 90 8.30 3.17 13.76
C GLY A 90 7.60 2.15 14.64
N GLU A 91 7.15 2.55 15.84
CA GLU A 91 6.42 1.67 16.73
C GLU A 91 4.92 1.59 16.39
N ASN A 92 4.27 0.60 17.00
CA ASN A 92 2.82 0.45 16.96
C ASN A 92 2.25 0.18 15.55
N LEU A 93 3.01 -0.46 14.66
CA LEU A 93 2.54 -0.86 13.34
C LEU A 93 1.36 -1.83 13.47
N GLN A 94 0.31 -1.58 12.72
CA GLN A 94 -0.89 -2.41 12.67
C GLN A 94 -1.18 -2.80 11.23
N ASP A 95 -1.55 -4.05 11.03
CA ASP A 95 -1.97 -4.57 9.72
C ASP A 95 -3.13 -5.55 9.90
N HIS A 96 -3.98 -5.66 8.89
CA HIS A 96 -5.10 -6.58 8.88
C HIS A 96 -4.66 -7.97 8.43
N LEU A 97 -4.69 -8.95 9.33
CA LEU A 97 -4.51 -10.35 8.96
C LEU A 97 -5.71 -10.80 8.11
N CYS A 98 -5.46 -11.11 6.85
CA CYS A 98 -6.50 -11.56 5.93
C CYS A 98 -6.45 -13.09 5.77
N ALA A 99 -7.54 -13.76 6.10
CA ALA A 99 -7.76 -15.17 5.81
C ALA A 99 -8.57 -15.30 4.51
N SER A 100 -8.06 -16.08 3.57
CA SER A 100 -8.68 -16.27 2.26
C SER A 100 -9.18 -17.69 2.11
N TYR A 101 -10.45 -17.84 1.74
CA TYR A 101 -11.11 -19.12 1.51
C TYR A 101 -11.48 -19.24 0.02
N TYR A 102 -11.03 -20.31 -0.60
CA TYR A 102 -11.21 -20.58 -2.02
C TYR A 102 -12.34 -21.59 -2.20
N TYR A 103 -13.27 -21.27 -3.07
CA TYR A 103 -14.44 -22.11 -3.34
C TYR A 103 -14.54 -22.45 -4.82
N LYS A 104 -14.96 -23.67 -5.12
CA LYS A 104 -15.44 -24.04 -6.45
C LYS A 104 -16.90 -23.61 -6.61
N ALA A 105 -17.24 -23.11 -7.78
CA ALA A 105 -18.59 -22.71 -8.13
C ALA A 105 -19.21 -23.74 -9.08
N ASN A 106 -20.52 -23.92 -8.97
CA ASN A 106 -21.31 -24.79 -9.87
C ASN A 106 -21.81 -24.03 -11.10
N ILE A 107 -21.47 -22.75 -11.22
CA ILE A 107 -21.80 -21.86 -12.33
C ILE A 107 -20.52 -21.22 -12.86
N PRO A 108 -20.49 -20.78 -14.14
CA PRO A 108 -19.35 -20.07 -14.67
C PRO A 108 -19.00 -18.81 -13.87
N THR A 109 -17.71 -18.56 -13.66
CA THR A 109 -17.17 -17.40 -12.98
C THR A 109 -16.19 -16.66 -13.89
N LEU A 110 -15.56 -15.59 -13.41
CA LEU A 110 -14.50 -14.90 -14.15
C LEU A 110 -13.30 -15.79 -14.47
N ASN A 111 -13.08 -16.88 -13.72
CA ASN A 111 -12.04 -17.85 -14.02
C ASN A 111 -12.20 -18.42 -15.42
N ASP A 112 -13.44 -18.77 -15.80
CA ASP A 112 -13.74 -19.39 -17.10
C ASP A 112 -13.43 -18.48 -18.27
N GLU A 113 -13.71 -17.18 -18.12
CA GLU A 113 -13.37 -16.19 -19.15
C GLU A 113 -11.86 -15.90 -19.16
N LEU A 114 -11.21 -15.79 -18.00
CA LEU A 114 -9.80 -15.42 -17.89
C LEU A 114 -8.83 -16.56 -18.15
N SER A 115 -9.26 -17.82 -18.06
CA SER A 115 -8.42 -19.00 -18.30
C SER A 115 -8.14 -19.23 -19.80
N SER A 116 -8.97 -18.73 -20.70
CA SER A 116 -8.82 -18.90 -22.16
C SER A 116 -8.32 -17.64 -22.85
N LEU A 117 -7.45 -17.80 -23.87
CA LEU A 117 -6.96 -16.67 -24.68
C LEU A 117 -8.10 -15.93 -25.37
N PHE A 118 -9.11 -16.68 -25.85
CA PHE A 118 -10.30 -16.08 -26.48
C PHE A 118 -11.11 -15.25 -25.48
N GLY A 119 -11.30 -15.74 -24.26
CA GLY A 119 -11.99 -15.01 -23.21
C GLY A 119 -11.24 -13.74 -22.82
N GLN A 120 -9.92 -13.82 -22.67
CA GLN A 120 -9.06 -12.66 -22.37
C GLN A 120 -9.16 -11.61 -23.50
N LEU A 121 -9.10 -12.03 -24.77
CA LEU A 121 -9.25 -11.13 -25.91
C LEU A 121 -10.62 -10.46 -25.92
N LYS A 122 -11.70 -11.24 -25.71
CA LYS A 122 -13.08 -10.73 -25.62
C LYS A 122 -13.22 -9.68 -24.51
N LEU A 123 -12.69 -9.95 -23.31
CA LEU A 123 -12.70 -9.00 -22.19
C LEU A 123 -11.88 -7.74 -22.52
N GLY A 124 -10.71 -7.91 -23.15
CA GLY A 124 -9.85 -6.80 -23.57
C GLY A 124 -10.54 -5.90 -24.58
N LEU A 125 -11.12 -6.47 -25.63
CA LEU A 125 -11.88 -5.72 -26.66
C LEU A 125 -13.10 -5.01 -26.06
N LYS A 126 -13.88 -5.72 -25.24
CA LYS A 126 -15.01 -5.11 -24.52
C LYS A 126 -14.57 -3.90 -23.71
N TYR A 127 -13.49 -4.01 -22.95
CA TYR A 127 -12.97 -2.90 -22.17
C TYR A 127 -12.44 -1.76 -23.05
N LEU A 128 -11.72 -2.07 -24.12
CA LEU A 128 -11.16 -1.08 -25.02
C LEU A 128 -12.24 -0.19 -25.64
N PHE A 129 -13.32 -0.81 -26.15
CA PHE A 129 -14.39 -0.09 -26.84
C PHE A 129 -15.45 0.51 -25.92
N THR A 130 -15.74 -0.14 -24.79
CA THR A 130 -16.88 0.28 -23.94
C THR A 130 -16.48 0.82 -22.59
N ARG A 131 -15.22 0.59 -22.14
CA ARG A 131 -14.77 0.86 -20.76
C ARG A 131 -15.63 0.19 -19.68
N LYS A 132 -16.25 -0.93 -20.02
CA LYS A 132 -17.16 -1.71 -19.16
C LYS A 132 -16.69 -3.17 -19.03
N GLY A 133 -17.31 -3.92 -18.10
CA GLY A 133 -17.05 -5.33 -17.89
C GLY A 133 -16.01 -5.60 -16.81
N ALA A 134 -15.52 -6.84 -16.70
CA ALA A 134 -14.67 -7.29 -15.63
C ALA A 134 -13.37 -6.46 -15.46
N LEU A 135 -12.76 -6.01 -16.57
CA LEU A 135 -11.55 -5.18 -16.53
C LEU A 135 -11.80 -3.73 -16.10
N ALA A 136 -13.04 -3.29 -15.99
CA ALA A 136 -13.41 -1.97 -15.49
C ALA A 136 -13.69 -1.95 -13.97
N MET A 137 -13.73 -3.12 -13.34
CA MET A 137 -14.16 -3.29 -11.96
C MET A 137 -12.96 -3.62 -11.08
N SER A 138 -13.09 -3.34 -9.78
CA SER A 138 -12.14 -3.81 -8.79
C SER A 138 -12.22 -5.33 -8.65
N VAL A 139 -11.14 -5.97 -8.23
CA VAL A 139 -11.12 -7.41 -7.91
C VAL A 139 -12.12 -7.74 -6.80
N ASN A 140 -12.19 -6.91 -5.77
CA ASN A 140 -13.19 -7.02 -4.71
C ASN A 140 -14.48 -6.32 -5.18
N GLN A 141 -15.49 -7.09 -5.53
CA GLN A 141 -16.74 -6.57 -6.11
C GLN A 141 -17.86 -6.38 -5.11
N ALA A 142 -17.82 -7.12 -4.03
CA ALA A 142 -18.75 -6.99 -2.93
C ALA A 142 -18.01 -7.17 -1.61
N GLY A 143 -18.61 -6.71 -0.53
CA GLY A 143 -18.07 -6.87 0.80
C GLY A 143 -19.02 -6.31 1.83
N GLY A 144 -18.66 -6.47 3.09
CA GLY A 144 -19.45 -5.99 4.19
C GLY A 144 -18.70 -6.02 5.50
N PHE A 145 -19.30 -5.41 6.49
CA PHE A 145 -18.83 -5.46 7.87
C PHE A 145 -19.86 -6.19 8.72
N PHE A 146 -19.40 -7.05 9.60
CA PHE A 146 -20.28 -7.83 10.47
C PHE A 146 -19.62 -8.05 11.84
N ARG A 147 -20.43 -8.48 12.81
CA ARG A 147 -19.95 -8.86 14.13
C ARG A 147 -19.43 -10.30 14.08
N GLY A 148 -18.26 -10.54 14.61
CA GLY A 148 -17.69 -11.88 14.70
C GLY A 148 -18.39 -12.77 15.72
N ASN A 149 -19.07 -12.16 16.71
CA ASN A 149 -19.93 -12.83 17.69
C ASN A 149 -20.88 -11.80 18.33
N ASP A 150 -21.83 -12.30 19.12
CA ASP A 150 -22.87 -11.47 19.76
C ASP A 150 -22.34 -10.54 20.86
N GLN A 151 -21.11 -10.76 21.33
CA GLN A 151 -20.49 -9.92 22.37
C GLN A 151 -19.91 -8.62 21.81
N GLN A 152 -19.81 -8.49 20.50
CA GLN A 152 -19.30 -7.29 19.86
C GLN A 152 -20.39 -6.23 19.75
N ALA A 153 -20.15 -5.04 20.30
CA ALA A 153 -21.07 -3.91 20.19
C ALA A 153 -21.18 -3.41 18.73
N ASP A 154 -20.04 -3.39 18.01
CA ASP A 154 -19.92 -2.92 16.63
C ASP A 154 -19.39 -4.01 15.69
N PRO A 155 -19.63 -3.90 14.37
CA PRO A 155 -18.96 -4.74 13.39
C PRO A 155 -17.43 -4.67 13.54
N ASN A 156 -16.80 -5.83 13.67
CA ASN A 156 -15.36 -5.96 13.90
C ASN A 156 -14.66 -6.86 12.90
N LEU A 157 -15.42 -7.47 11.99
CA LEU A 157 -14.91 -8.23 10.86
C LEU A 157 -15.33 -7.59 9.54
N GLN A 158 -14.43 -7.64 8.57
CA GLN A 158 -14.67 -7.23 7.19
C GLN A 158 -14.62 -8.46 6.29
N LEU A 159 -15.57 -8.55 5.38
CA LEU A 159 -15.64 -9.54 4.32
C LEU A 159 -15.37 -8.88 2.97
N TYR A 160 -14.58 -9.54 2.13
CA TYR A 160 -14.44 -9.24 0.71
C TYR A 160 -14.86 -10.44 -0.12
N PHE A 161 -15.61 -10.19 -1.18
CA PHE A 161 -15.97 -11.18 -2.18
C PHE A 161 -15.28 -10.88 -3.50
N ASN A 162 -14.55 -11.87 -4.02
CA ASN A 162 -13.94 -11.85 -5.33
C ASN A 162 -14.59 -12.93 -6.21
N PRO A 163 -15.22 -12.61 -7.32
CA PRO A 163 -15.80 -13.59 -8.25
C PRO A 163 -14.71 -14.29 -9.09
N LEU A 164 -13.51 -14.33 -8.60
CA LEU A 164 -12.30 -14.91 -9.19
C LEU A 164 -11.49 -15.60 -8.12
N SER A 165 -11.09 -16.84 -8.32
CA SER A 165 -10.05 -17.51 -7.55
C SER A 165 -8.75 -17.59 -8.34
N TYR A 166 -7.61 -17.51 -7.67
CA TYR A 166 -6.29 -17.45 -8.31
C TYR A 166 -5.23 -18.20 -7.52
N GLN A 167 -4.23 -18.67 -8.23
CA GLN A 167 -3.06 -19.31 -7.63
C GLN A 167 -2.11 -18.25 -7.10
N ILE A 168 -1.63 -18.44 -5.87
CA ILE A 168 -0.58 -17.60 -5.29
C ILE A 168 0.76 -18.12 -5.82
N PRO A 169 1.53 -17.31 -6.56
CA PRO A 169 2.81 -17.74 -7.09
C PRO A 169 3.80 -18.06 -5.96
N LYS A 170 4.46 -19.22 -6.03
CA LYS A 170 5.49 -19.62 -5.04
C LYS A 170 6.77 -18.77 -5.10
N ASN A 171 6.95 -17.96 -6.14
CA ASN A 171 8.22 -17.29 -6.49
C ASN A 171 8.13 -15.77 -6.52
N ASN A 172 7.48 -15.10 -5.60
CA ASN A 172 7.40 -13.61 -5.53
C ASN A 172 7.16 -12.86 -6.87
N LYS A 173 6.85 -13.56 -7.97
CA LYS A 173 6.45 -12.91 -9.22
C LYS A 173 4.98 -12.52 -9.09
N ALA A 174 4.69 -11.23 -9.25
CA ALA A 174 3.36 -10.64 -9.16
C ALA A 174 2.43 -11.05 -10.32
N SER A 175 2.34 -12.33 -10.64
CA SER A 175 1.48 -12.88 -11.69
C SER A 175 0.42 -13.76 -11.04
N LEU A 176 -0.76 -13.19 -10.84
CA LEU A 176 -1.93 -13.95 -10.39
C LEU A 176 -2.49 -14.72 -11.59
N LYS A 177 -2.39 -16.05 -11.56
CA LYS A 177 -3.04 -16.91 -12.56
C LYS A 177 -4.40 -17.35 -12.02
N PRO A 178 -5.49 -17.23 -12.81
CA PRO A 178 -6.77 -17.81 -12.44
C PRO A 178 -6.64 -19.33 -12.21
N GLU A 179 -7.40 -19.87 -11.25
CA GLU A 179 -7.55 -21.31 -11.12
C GLU A 179 -8.21 -21.91 -12.37
N PRO A 180 -7.88 -23.15 -12.75
CA PRO A 180 -8.41 -23.77 -13.99
C PRO A 180 -9.83 -24.31 -13.83
N TYR A 181 -10.58 -23.81 -12.85
CA TYR A 181 -11.97 -24.16 -12.59
C TYR A 181 -12.79 -22.93 -12.23
N SER A 182 -14.11 -23.00 -12.42
CA SER A 182 -15.02 -21.95 -11.94
C SER A 182 -14.88 -21.81 -10.41
N GLY A 183 -14.50 -20.65 -9.95
CA GLY A 183 -14.22 -20.43 -8.54
C GLY A 183 -14.39 -18.98 -8.12
N PHE A 184 -14.48 -18.80 -6.82
CA PHE A 184 -14.54 -17.49 -6.18
C PHE A 184 -13.77 -17.52 -4.86
N LEU A 185 -13.54 -16.36 -4.30
CA LEU A 185 -12.75 -16.18 -3.09
C LEU A 185 -13.51 -15.30 -2.10
N LEU A 186 -13.55 -15.74 -0.85
CA LEU A 186 -13.96 -14.93 0.29
C LEU A 186 -12.75 -14.63 1.16
N CYS A 187 -12.56 -13.36 1.47
CA CYS A 187 -11.52 -12.92 2.39
C CYS A 187 -12.14 -12.28 3.62
N PHE A 188 -11.62 -12.65 4.78
CA PHE A 188 -12.05 -12.10 6.07
C PHE A 188 -10.85 -11.48 6.78
N ASN A 189 -11.04 -10.33 7.37
CA ASN A 189 -10.03 -9.73 8.23
C ASN A 189 -10.65 -9.01 9.43
N PRO A 190 -9.96 -9.00 10.59
CA PRO A 190 -10.37 -8.17 11.71
C PRO A 190 -10.14 -6.69 11.39
N CYS A 191 -11.12 -5.84 11.70
CA CYS A 191 -11.01 -4.39 11.50
C CYS A 191 -10.14 -3.71 12.56
N ARG A 192 -9.95 -4.36 13.71
CA ARG A 192 -9.20 -3.84 14.85
C ARG A 192 -8.25 -4.92 15.38
N PRO A 193 -7.11 -5.16 14.70
CA PRO A 193 -6.12 -6.12 15.16
C PRO A 193 -5.54 -5.68 16.51
N THR A 194 -5.28 -6.64 17.39
CA THR A 194 -4.62 -6.40 18.69
C THR A 194 -3.10 -6.48 18.59
N SER A 195 -2.59 -7.18 17.57
CA SER A 195 -1.15 -7.29 17.33
C SER A 195 -0.54 -5.92 16.99
N ARG A 196 0.68 -5.72 17.44
CA ARG A 196 1.48 -4.53 17.13
C ARG A 196 2.85 -4.97 16.64
N GLY A 197 3.34 -4.28 15.63
CA GLY A 197 4.66 -4.50 15.04
C GLY A 197 5.48 -3.22 15.03
N THR A 198 6.64 -3.30 14.43
CA THR A 198 7.58 -2.19 14.32
C THR A 198 8.10 -2.03 12.90
N VAL A 199 8.41 -0.81 12.51
CA VAL A 199 9.20 -0.47 11.32
C VAL A 199 10.58 -0.08 11.80
N SER A 200 11.52 -1.00 11.66
CA SER A 200 12.89 -0.83 12.16
C SER A 200 13.92 -0.89 11.02
N TYR A 201 15.17 -0.95 11.41
CA TYR A 201 16.34 -0.96 10.55
C TYR A 201 16.29 -1.90 9.33
N THR A 202 15.66 -3.06 9.42
CA THR A 202 15.53 -3.98 8.27
C THR A 202 14.84 -3.34 7.06
N HIS A 203 14.06 -2.30 7.28
CA HIS A 203 13.38 -1.50 6.26
C HIS A 203 14.22 -0.30 5.78
N LEU A 204 15.35 0.01 6.45
CA LEU A 204 16.20 1.15 6.12
C LEU A 204 17.18 0.85 4.98
N ARG A 205 17.47 -0.43 4.71
CA ARG A 205 18.27 -0.87 3.58
C ARG A 205 17.39 -0.93 2.32
N ALA A 206 17.49 0.04 1.48
CA ALA A 206 16.95 0.04 0.13
C ALA A 206 18.06 0.42 -0.87
#